data_3eded5c3549c4a5cdd789dc6904eab08
#
_entry.id   3eded5c3549c4a5cdd789dc6904eab08
#
_cell.length_a   1.000
_cell.length_b   1.000
_cell.length_c   1.000
_cell.angle_alpha   90.00
_cell.angle_beta   90.00
_cell.angle_gamma   90.00
#
_symmetry.space_group_name_H-M   'P 1'
#
loop_
_entity.id
_entity.type
_entity.pdbx_description
1 polymer ?
#
loop_
_entity_poly.entity_id
_entity_poly.type
_entity_poly.pdbx_seq_one_letter_code
_entity_poly.pdbx_strand_id
1 'polypeptide(L)'
;IWYRNFYGTASETILPYDQYLHRFAAYFQQGNMESNGKYVDRDGKKVTYQTGPVIWGEPGTNGQHAFYQLIHQGTSVIPCDFIVAAQSHNPIGDHQQKLISNFFAQTEALMNGTSNDNVYRVFEGNRPTNSFLIKKITPFTLGQLIAFYEHKIFVQGVIWNIFSFDQWGVELGKQLAQKILPELE
;
A
#
# COMPACT_ATOMS: atom_id res chain seq x y z
N ILE A 1 8.11 6.28 -6.73
CA ILE A 1 8.50 7.41 -7.61
C ILE A 1 7.95 7.20 -9.03
N TRP A 2 8.35 6.09 -9.71
CA TRP A 2 8.02 5.85 -11.12
C TRP A 2 6.51 5.95 -11.39
N TYR A 3 5.71 5.16 -10.72
CA TYR A 3 4.26 5.18 -10.92
C TYR A 3 3.62 6.48 -10.46
N ARG A 4 4.07 7.07 -9.35
CA ARG A 4 3.51 8.30 -8.81
C ARG A 4 3.77 9.51 -9.70
N ASN A 5 5.02 9.68 -10.15
CA ASN A 5 5.45 10.90 -10.82
C ASN A 5 5.39 10.83 -12.36
N PHE A 6 5.52 9.65 -12.96
CA PHE A 6 5.52 9.49 -14.41
C PHE A 6 4.23 8.90 -14.96
N TYR A 7 3.54 8.06 -14.19
CA TYR A 7 2.23 7.49 -14.56
C TYR A 7 1.05 8.17 -13.86
N GLY A 8 1.29 9.07 -12.90
CA GLY A 8 0.26 9.83 -12.23
C GLY A 8 -0.66 8.99 -11.31
N THR A 9 -0.19 7.84 -10.83
CA THR A 9 -1.01 7.00 -9.93
C THR A 9 -1.29 7.72 -8.61
N ALA A 10 -2.53 7.73 -8.17
CA ALA A 10 -2.95 8.43 -6.95
C ALA A 10 -2.73 7.61 -5.69
N SER A 11 -2.72 6.29 -5.80
CA SER A 11 -2.65 5.37 -4.65
C SER A 11 -1.72 4.20 -4.91
N GLU A 12 -1.34 3.53 -3.84
CA GLU A 12 -0.56 2.29 -3.79
C GLU A 12 -1.21 1.37 -2.75
N THR A 13 -1.35 0.08 -3.04
CA THR A 13 -1.97 -0.85 -2.09
C THR A 13 -0.99 -1.89 -1.57
N ILE A 14 -1.14 -2.25 -0.29
CA ILE A 14 -0.36 -3.28 0.39
C ILE A 14 -1.30 -4.43 0.75
N LEU A 15 -1.04 -5.61 0.20
CA LEU A 15 -1.91 -6.78 0.24
C LEU A 15 -1.21 -7.96 0.93
N PRO A 16 -1.20 -8.00 2.26
CA PRO A 16 -0.59 -9.11 2.99
C PRO A 16 -1.48 -10.35 2.96
N TYR A 17 -0.95 -11.46 2.48
CA TYR A 17 -1.55 -12.80 2.56
C TYR A 17 -1.08 -13.50 3.84
N ASP A 18 -1.29 -12.81 4.96
CA ASP A 18 -0.95 -13.29 6.30
C ASP A 18 -1.76 -12.53 7.35
N GLN A 19 -2.48 -13.24 8.22
CA GLN A 19 -3.34 -12.63 9.24
C GLN A 19 -2.54 -11.81 10.27
N TYR A 20 -1.31 -12.18 10.56
CA TYR A 20 -0.46 -11.40 11.48
C TYR A 20 -0.08 -10.03 10.92
N LEU A 21 -0.21 -9.82 9.61
CA LEU A 21 0.03 -8.55 8.94
C LEU A 21 -1.26 -7.77 8.66
N HIS A 22 -2.41 -8.12 9.26
CA HIS A 22 -3.70 -7.47 8.97
C HIS A 22 -3.70 -5.96 9.19
N ARG A 23 -2.86 -5.44 10.08
CA ARG A 23 -2.70 -3.99 10.33
C ARG A 23 -1.52 -3.36 9.58
N PHE A 24 -0.82 -4.11 8.76
CA PHE A 24 0.41 -3.62 8.11
C PHE A 24 0.15 -2.47 7.14
N ALA A 25 -0.89 -2.56 6.30
CA ALA A 25 -1.29 -1.46 5.43
C ALA A 25 -1.68 -0.20 6.25
N ALA A 26 -2.47 -0.36 7.32
CA ALA A 26 -2.86 0.74 8.21
C ALA A 26 -1.67 1.38 8.92
N TYR A 27 -0.66 0.61 9.31
CA TYR A 27 0.58 1.14 9.87
C TYR A 27 1.30 2.05 8.87
N PHE A 28 1.41 1.63 7.61
CA PHE A 28 2.06 2.41 6.57
C PHE A 28 1.17 3.50 5.95
N GLN A 29 -0.13 3.53 6.21
CA GLN A 29 -0.93 4.75 6.01
C GLN A 29 -0.31 5.89 6.80
N GLN A 30 -0.12 5.71 8.09
CA GLN A 30 0.56 6.71 8.92
C GLN A 30 2.01 6.90 8.46
N GLY A 31 2.79 5.84 8.36
CA GLY A 31 4.21 5.90 8.02
C GLY A 31 4.51 6.67 6.74
N ASN A 32 3.76 6.44 5.66
CA ASN A 32 3.99 7.08 4.37
C ASN A 32 3.23 8.39 4.19
N MET A 33 1.91 8.39 4.45
CA MET A 33 1.06 9.54 4.14
C MET A 33 1.37 10.72 5.05
N GLU A 34 1.63 10.48 6.32
CA GLU A 34 2.04 11.51 7.28
C GLU A 34 3.45 12.03 6.96
N SER A 35 4.38 11.14 6.67
CA SER A 35 5.76 11.52 6.36
C SER A 35 5.90 12.25 5.03
N ASN A 36 5.31 11.74 3.96
CA ASN A 36 5.53 12.20 2.60
C ASN A 36 4.35 12.95 1.96
N GLY A 37 3.24 13.13 2.68
CA GLY A 37 2.12 13.95 2.25
C GLY A 37 2.42 15.44 2.38
N LYS A 38 3.41 15.93 1.66
CA LYS A 38 3.92 17.31 1.75
C LYS A 38 3.79 18.04 0.42
N TYR A 39 3.50 19.32 0.46
CA TYR A 39 3.39 20.17 -0.73
C TYR A 39 4.45 21.28 -0.81
N VAL A 40 5.37 21.33 0.17
CA VAL A 40 6.47 22.30 0.25
C VAL A 40 7.79 21.54 0.33
N ASP A 41 8.78 21.95 -0.44
CA ASP A 41 10.12 21.41 -0.43
C ASP A 41 10.97 21.92 0.75
N ARG A 42 12.21 21.44 0.85
CA ARG A 42 13.14 21.84 1.92
C ARG A 42 13.58 23.28 1.83
N ASP A 43 13.41 23.93 0.68
CA ASP A 43 13.70 25.36 0.46
C ASP A 43 12.50 26.25 0.74
N GLY A 44 11.38 25.71 1.23
CA GLY A 44 10.15 26.44 1.51
C GLY A 44 9.33 26.78 0.28
N LYS A 45 9.59 26.14 -0.88
CA LYS A 45 8.87 26.38 -2.13
C LYS A 45 7.79 25.35 -2.32
N LYS A 46 6.65 25.75 -2.88
CA LYS A 46 5.58 24.82 -3.27
C LYS A 46 6.08 23.92 -4.40
N VAL A 47 5.92 22.60 -4.20
CA VAL A 47 6.30 21.62 -5.23
C VAL A 47 5.30 21.63 -6.40
N THR A 48 5.79 21.31 -7.60
CA THR A 48 4.99 21.23 -8.83
C THR A 48 4.79 19.77 -9.29
N TYR A 49 5.24 18.83 -8.51
CA TYR A 49 5.16 17.38 -8.76
C TYR A 49 4.38 16.69 -7.64
N GLN A 50 4.00 15.46 -7.88
CA GLN A 50 3.25 14.65 -6.90
C GLN A 50 4.20 14.09 -5.84
N THR A 51 3.78 14.16 -4.58
CA THR A 51 4.46 13.54 -3.44
C THR A 51 3.72 12.30 -2.93
N GLY A 52 3.72 11.99 -1.66
CA GLY A 52 3.19 10.75 -1.08
C GLY A 52 1.86 10.27 -1.70
N PRO A 53 1.77 9.00 -2.12
CA PRO A 53 0.51 8.41 -2.58
C PRO A 53 -0.42 8.12 -1.40
N VAL A 54 -1.70 7.90 -1.69
CA VAL A 54 -2.62 7.29 -0.73
C VAL A 54 -2.24 5.82 -0.56
N ILE A 55 -1.96 5.40 0.68
CA ILE A 55 -1.67 4.01 1.04
C ILE A 55 -2.94 3.36 1.59
N TRP A 56 -3.25 2.17 1.12
CA TRP A 56 -4.39 1.38 1.59
C TRP A 56 -4.15 -0.12 1.37
N GLY A 57 -5.03 -0.96 1.88
CA GLY A 57 -4.95 -2.39 1.68
C GLY A 57 -5.60 -3.18 2.80
N GLU A 58 -5.83 -4.45 2.53
CA GLU A 58 -6.41 -5.44 3.43
C GLU A 58 -5.72 -6.80 3.23
N PRO A 59 -5.85 -7.73 4.18
CA PRO A 59 -5.38 -9.11 3.98
C PRO A 59 -5.91 -9.72 2.69
N GLY A 60 -5.04 -10.46 2.00
CA GLY A 60 -5.20 -10.91 0.63
C GLY A 60 -6.54 -11.54 0.27
N THR A 61 -6.96 -12.64 0.93
CA THR A 61 -8.22 -13.31 0.57
C THR A 61 -9.46 -12.46 0.86
N ASN A 62 -9.48 -11.66 1.93
CA ASN A 62 -10.58 -10.74 2.21
C ASN A 62 -10.63 -9.62 1.17
N GLY A 63 -9.47 -9.04 0.84
CA GLY A 63 -9.33 -7.99 -0.16
C GLY A 63 -9.84 -8.41 -1.54
N GLN A 64 -9.68 -9.69 -1.92
CA GLN A 64 -10.18 -10.23 -3.20
C GLN A 64 -11.69 -10.00 -3.38
N HIS A 65 -12.45 -10.07 -2.31
CA HIS A 65 -13.91 -9.88 -2.32
C HIS A 65 -14.35 -8.43 -2.06
N ALA A 66 -13.39 -7.53 -1.78
CA ALA A 66 -13.70 -6.14 -1.48
C ALA A 66 -13.39 -5.19 -2.64
N PHE A 67 -12.19 -5.26 -3.22
CA PHE A 67 -11.72 -4.24 -4.16
C PHE A 67 -10.86 -4.77 -5.32
N TYR A 68 -10.63 -6.06 -5.46
CA TYR A 68 -9.82 -6.59 -6.56
C TYR A 68 -10.47 -6.37 -7.93
N GLN A 69 -11.79 -6.26 -7.99
CA GLN A 69 -12.48 -5.84 -9.21
C GLN A 69 -11.90 -4.53 -9.76
N LEU A 70 -11.68 -3.53 -8.89
CA LEU A 70 -11.08 -2.25 -9.26
C LEU A 70 -9.64 -2.42 -9.74
N ILE A 71 -8.84 -3.25 -9.05
CA ILE A 71 -7.43 -3.45 -9.39
C ILE A 71 -7.30 -4.12 -10.76
N HIS A 72 -8.12 -5.14 -11.04
CA HIS A 72 -8.06 -5.89 -12.29
C HIS A 72 -8.67 -5.16 -13.49
N GLN A 73 -9.85 -4.59 -13.34
CA GLN A 73 -10.65 -4.06 -14.46
C GLN A 73 -11.01 -2.58 -14.31
N GLY A 74 -10.53 -1.91 -13.27
CA GLY A 74 -10.74 -0.47 -13.11
C GLY A 74 -9.92 0.35 -14.10
N THR A 75 -10.33 1.59 -14.29
CA THR A 75 -9.67 2.55 -15.22
C THR A 75 -8.38 3.13 -14.66
N SER A 76 -8.14 3.00 -13.35
CA SER A 76 -6.93 3.50 -12.69
C SER A 76 -5.89 2.39 -12.53
N VAL A 77 -4.63 2.69 -12.82
CA VAL A 77 -3.51 1.81 -12.49
C VAL A 77 -3.18 1.99 -11.00
N ILE A 78 -3.15 0.87 -10.27
CA ILE A 78 -2.85 0.84 -8.83
C ILE A 78 -1.65 -0.10 -8.62
N PRO A 79 -0.46 0.42 -8.29
CA PRO A 79 0.67 -0.42 -7.90
C PRO A 79 0.34 -1.21 -6.64
N CYS A 80 0.64 -2.50 -6.64
CA CYS A 80 0.29 -3.41 -5.55
C CYS A 80 1.53 -4.10 -4.98
N ASP A 81 1.69 -4.06 -3.66
CA ASP A 81 2.68 -4.83 -2.92
C ASP A 81 1.99 -6.07 -2.30
N PHE A 82 2.25 -7.23 -2.85
CA PHE A 82 1.76 -8.52 -2.35
C PHE A 82 2.78 -9.14 -1.40
N ILE A 83 2.37 -9.54 -0.21
CA ILE A 83 3.25 -10.11 0.82
C ILE A 83 2.68 -11.43 1.30
N VAL A 84 3.48 -12.51 1.27
CA VAL A 84 3.05 -13.83 1.80
C VAL A 84 4.19 -14.52 2.54
N ALA A 85 3.84 -15.25 3.59
CA ALA A 85 4.76 -16.18 4.26
C ALA A 85 4.67 -17.58 3.64
N ALA A 86 5.81 -18.23 3.42
CA ALA A 86 5.84 -19.64 2.97
C ALA A 86 5.37 -20.62 4.06
N GLN A 87 5.54 -20.25 5.34
CA GLN A 87 5.20 -21.09 6.49
C GLN A 87 4.25 -20.36 7.44
N SER A 88 3.15 -21.03 7.79
CA SER A 88 2.24 -20.55 8.84
C SER A 88 2.79 -20.83 10.23
N HIS A 89 2.42 -19.99 11.21
CA HIS A 89 2.63 -20.27 12.63
C HIS A 89 1.68 -21.34 13.15
N ASN A 90 0.50 -21.43 12.56
CA ASN A 90 -0.55 -22.37 12.94
C ASN A 90 -0.98 -23.17 11.69
N PRO A 91 -0.20 -24.17 11.26
CA PRO A 91 -0.52 -24.95 10.06
C PRO A 91 -1.79 -25.77 10.27
N ILE A 92 -2.74 -25.67 9.33
CA ILE A 92 -3.99 -26.42 9.34
C ILE A 92 -4.16 -27.04 7.95
N GLY A 93 -3.94 -28.37 7.84
CA GLY A 93 -4.06 -29.08 6.58
C GLY A 93 -3.30 -28.40 5.44
N ASP A 94 -3.98 -28.12 4.33
CA ASP A 94 -3.46 -27.48 3.12
C ASP A 94 -3.78 -25.96 3.03
N HIS A 95 -4.20 -25.33 4.14
CA HIS A 95 -4.62 -23.93 4.12
C HIS A 95 -3.52 -22.99 3.64
N GLN A 96 -2.26 -23.22 4.07
CA GLN A 96 -1.14 -22.36 3.66
C GLN A 96 -0.84 -22.49 2.16
N GLN A 97 -0.92 -23.70 1.62
CA GLN A 97 -0.75 -23.94 0.17
C GLN A 97 -1.85 -23.24 -0.64
N LYS A 98 -3.10 -23.31 -0.19
CA LYS A 98 -4.23 -22.60 -0.80
C LYS A 98 -4.05 -21.09 -0.74
N LEU A 99 -3.57 -20.55 0.38
CA LEU A 99 -3.29 -19.12 0.52
C LEU A 99 -2.20 -18.65 -0.45
N ILE A 100 -1.09 -19.41 -0.52
CA ILE A 100 0.02 -19.13 -1.43
C ILE A 100 -0.41 -19.26 -2.89
N SER A 101 -1.22 -20.26 -3.23
CA SER A 101 -1.73 -20.42 -4.60
C SER A 101 -2.60 -19.23 -5.02
N ASN A 102 -3.44 -18.70 -4.13
CA ASN A 102 -4.20 -17.48 -4.38
C ASN A 102 -3.28 -16.26 -4.57
N PHE A 103 -2.25 -16.12 -3.74
CA PHE A 103 -1.26 -15.05 -3.89
C PHE A 103 -0.63 -15.07 -5.30
N PHE A 104 -0.11 -16.20 -5.75
CA PHE A 104 0.51 -16.30 -7.08
C PHE A 104 -0.52 -16.16 -8.21
N ALA A 105 -1.70 -16.73 -8.07
CA ALA A 105 -2.75 -16.61 -9.08
C ALA A 105 -3.18 -15.15 -9.31
N GLN A 106 -3.28 -14.34 -8.24
CA GLN A 106 -3.64 -12.94 -8.35
C GLN A 106 -2.53 -12.11 -9.01
N THR A 107 -1.28 -12.32 -8.63
CA THR A 107 -0.15 -11.59 -9.23
C THR A 107 0.06 -11.98 -10.69
N GLU A 108 -0.12 -13.26 -11.04
CA GLU A 108 -0.08 -13.74 -12.42
C GLU A 108 -1.21 -13.16 -13.26
N ALA A 109 -2.44 -13.15 -12.74
CA ALA A 109 -3.59 -12.58 -13.45
C ALA A 109 -3.43 -11.07 -13.69
N LEU A 110 -2.90 -10.32 -12.72
CA LEU A 110 -2.60 -8.89 -12.86
C LEU A 110 -1.51 -8.62 -13.90
N MET A 111 -0.51 -9.49 -13.99
CA MET A 111 0.58 -9.38 -14.95
C MET A 111 0.12 -9.71 -16.38
N ASN A 112 -0.47 -10.89 -16.57
CA ASN A 112 -0.74 -11.46 -17.89
C ASN A 112 -2.11 -11.07 -18.46
N GLY A 113 -3.12 -10.88 -17.59
CA GLY A 113 -4.50 -10.75 -18.03
C GLY A 113 -5.03 -11.99 -18.73
N THR A 114 -6.14 -11.86 -19.42
CA THR A 114 -6.69 -12.89 -20.30
C THR A 114 -7.68 -12.27 -21.30
N SER A 115 -7.71 -12.78 -22.53
CA SER A 115 -8.73 -12.44 -23.52
C SER A 115 -9.98 -13.29 -23.35
N ASN A 116 -11.14 -12.78 -23.77
CA ASN A 116 -12.39 -13.50 -23.72
C ASN A 116 -13.34 -12.92 -24.81
N ASP A 117 -14.19 -13.75 -25.41
CA ASP A 117 -15.20 -13.30 -26.39
C ASP A 117 -16.24 -12.38 -25.73
N ASN A 118 -16.50 -12.59 -24.46
CA ASN A 118 -17.31 -11.67 -23.66
C ASN A 118 -16.42 -10.54 -23.12
N VAL A 119 -16.61 -9.34 -23.62
CA VAL A 119 -15.81 -8.14 -23.27
C VAL A 119 -15.80 -7.84 -21.77
N TYR A 120 -16.84 -8.21 -21.04
CA TYR A 120 -16.92 -8.02 -19.59
C TYR A 120 -16.02 -9.00 -18.80
N ARG A 121 -15.47 -10.02 -19.46
CA ARG A 121 -14.58 -11.03 -18.88
C ARG A 121 -13.13 -10.88 -19.36
N VAL A 122 -12.83 -9.80 -20.06
CA VAL A 122 -11.46 -9.48 -20.46
C VAL A 122 -10.70 -8.88 -19.26
N PHE A 123 -9.52 -9.38 -19.04
CA PHE A 123 -8.54 -8.81 -18.08
C PHE A 123 -7.36 -8.31 -18.90
N GLU A 124 -7.11 -7.01 -18.89
CA GLU A 124 -6.06 -6.40 -19.72
C GLU A 124 -4.66 -6.85 -19.32
N GLY A 125 -4.45 -7.20 -18.05
CA GLY A 125 -3.11 -7.45 -17.51
C GLY A 125 -2.29 -6.18 -17.42
N ASN A 126 -0.97 -6.32 -17.42
CA ASN A 126 -0.01 -5.22 -17.32
C ASN A 126 -0.27 -4.29 -16.11
N ARG A 127 -0.78 -4.86 -15.02
CA ARG A 127 -1.02 -4.17 -13.74
C ARG A 127 0.20 -4.36 -12.84
N PRO A 128 0.83 -3.29 -12.34
CA PRO A 128 2.10 -3.39 -11.65
C PRO A 128 1.96 -4.03 -10.26
N THR A 129 2.76 -5.05 -10.01
CA THR A 129 2.85 -5.73 -8.72
C THR A 129 4.29 -5.95 -8.28
N ASN A 130 4.54 -5.92 -6.96
CA ASN A 130 5.70 -6.51 -6.33
C ASN A 130 5.24 -7.71 -5.49
N SER A 131 6.05 -8.77 -5.47
CA SER A 131 5.75 -9.99 -4.71
C SER A 131 6.85 -10.24 -3.68
N PHE A 132 6.48 -10.22 -2.40
CA PHE A 132 7.37 -10.52 -1.28
C PHE A 132 7.04 -11.90 -0.73
N LEU A 133 7.91 -12.87 -1.01
CA LEU A 133 7.83 -14.22 -0.42
C LEU A 133 8.79 -14.30 0.77
N ILE A 134 8.24 -14.37 1.97
CA ILE A 134 8.98 -14.44 3.24
C ILE A 134 8.90 -15.87 3.77
N LYS A 135 10.00 -16.41 4.28
CA LYS A 135 9.99 -17.78 4.80
C LYS A 135 8.94 -17.97 5.90
N LYS A 136 8.89 -17.07 6.88
CA LYS A 136 7.93 -17.04 7.99
C LYS A 136 7.92 -15.66 8.61
N ILE A 137 6.76 -15.16 9.05
CA ILE A 137 6.67 -13.90 9.78
C ILE A 137 7.17 -14.15 11.22
N THR A 138 8.34 -13.66 11.52
CA THR A 138 8.97 -13.66 12.84
C THR A 138 9.23 -12.22 13.28
N PRO A 139 9.55 -11.92 14.55
CA PRO A 139 9.95 -10.58 14.95
C PRO A 139 11.10 -10.02 14.10
N PHE A 140 12.06 -10.86 13.72
CA PHE A 140 13.17 -10.47 12.87
C PHE A 140 12.72 -10.11 11.44
N THR A 141 11.96 -10.99 10.77
CA THR A 141 11.50 -10.74 9.39
C THR A 141 10.47 -9.62 9.32
N LEU A 142 9.65 -9.43 10.36
CA LEU A 142 8.77 -8.29 10.49
C LEU A 142 9.59 -7.00 10.62
N GLY A 143 10.62 -6.99 11.46
CA GLY A 143 11.53 -5.84 11.60
C GLY A 143 12.24 -5.48 10.28
N GLN A 144 12.69 -6.49 9.52
CA GLN A 144 13.26 -6.27 8.19
C GLN A 144 12.24 -5.64 7.22
N LEU A 145 11.00 -6.13 7.23
CA LEU A 145 9.94 -5.61 6.37
C LEU A 145 9.57 -4.16 6.74
N ILE A 146 9.47 -3.84 8.02
CA ILE A 146 9.26 -2.47 8.50
C ILE A 146 10.40 -1.57 8.05
N ALA A 147 11.65 -1.96 8.31
CA ALA A 147 12.82 -1.19 7.92
C ALA A 147 12.88 -0.95 6.40
N PHE A 148 12.51 -1.94 5.59
CA PHE A 148 12.43 -1.80 4.13
C PHE A 148 11.46 -0.69 3.71
N TYR A 149 10.27 -0.65 4.29
CA TYR A 149 9.28 0.39 3.98
C TYR A 149 9.69 1.76 4.55
N GLU A 150 10.31 1.81 5.72
CA GLU A 150 10.84 3.07 6.27
C GLU A 150 11.95 3.64 5.38
N HIS A 151 12.86 2.80 4.88
CA HIS A 151 13.86 3.22 3.89
C HIS A 151 13.23 3.69 2.59
N LYS A 152 12.18 3.02 2.10
CA LYS A 152 11.40 3.47 0.94
C LYS A 152 10.88 4.90 1.16
N ILE A 153 10.24 5.16 2.31
CA ILE A 153 9.70 6.47 2.69
C ILE A 153 10.80 7.53 2.76
N PHE A 154 11.90 7.22 3.42
CA PHE A 154 13.06 8.11 3.51
C PHE A 154 13.63 8.47 2.13
N VAL A 155 13.88 7.47 1.29
CA VAL A 155 14.42 7.68 -0.07
C VAL A 155 13.46 8.50 -0.92
N GLN A 156 12.15 8.26 -0.84
CA GLN A 156 11.14 9.08 -1.49
C GLN A 156 11.22 10.53 -1.04
N GLY A 157 11.30 10.79 0.26
CA GLY A 157 11.42 12.14 0.81
C GLY A 157 12.67 12.88 0.35
N VAL A 158 13.80 12.16 0.23
CA VAL A 158 15.06 12.72 -0.31
C VAL A 158 14.90 13.09 -1.79
N ILE A 159 14.34 12.19 -2.61
CA ILE A 159 14.15 12.41 -4.05
C ILE A 159 13.17 13.57 -4.31
N TRP A 160 12.08 13.65 -3.53
CA TRP A 160 11.10 14.74 -3.63
C TRP A 160 11.58 16.04 -2.94
N ASN A 161 12.76 16.04 -2.34
CA ASN A 161 13.32 17.18 -1.60
C ASN A 161 12.35 17.75 -0.53
N ILE A 162 11.66 16.87 0.21
CA ILE A 162 10.70 17.25 1.25
C ILE A 162 11.20 16.86 2.64
N PHE A 163 10.68 17.51 3.68
CA PHE A 163 10.89 17.08 5.06
C PHE A 163 9.89 15.97 5.41
N SER A 164 10.37 14.72 5.37
CA SER A 164 9.64 13.57 5.89
C SER A 164 9.65 13.55 7.41
N PHE A 165 8.78 12.75 8.02
CA PHE A 165 8.72 12.45 9.47
C PHE A 165 8.27 13.60 10.37
N ASP A 166 7.69 14.68 9.84
CA ASP A 166 6.92 15.68 10.58
C ASP A 166 5.43 15.64 10.16
N GLN A 167 4.56 16.30 10.93
CA GLN A 167 3.11 16.19 10.76
C GLN A 167 2.35 17.49 11.02
N TRP A 168 2.85 18.61 10.56
CA TRP A 168 2.22 19.92 10.75
C TRP A 168 0.75 19.98 10.34
N GLY A 169 0.33 19.12 9.38
CA GLY A 169 -1.04 19.06 8.89
C GLY A 169 -2.10 18.69 9.92
N VAL A 170 -1.73 18.11 11.08
CA VAL A 170 -2.67 17.74 12.15
C VAL A 170 -2.81 18.80 13.25
N GLU A 171 -1.97 19.83 13.26
CA GLU A 171 -1.91 20.80 14.35
C GLU A 171 -3.11 21.77 14.34
N LEU A 172 -3.54 22.23 13.16
CA LEU A 172 -4.67 23.14 13.04
C LEU A 172 -5.97 22.52 13.61
N GLY A 173 -6.21 21.23 13.31
CA GLY A 173 -7.39 20.52 13.81
C GLY A 173 -7.42 20.46 15.35
N LYS A 174 -6.27 20.20 15.98
CA LYS A 174 -6.15 20.20 17.45
C LYS A 174 -6.47 21.57 18.05
N GLN A 175 -5.93 22.65 17.47
CA GLN A 175 -6.19 24.02 17.93
C GLN A 175 -7.67 24.39 17.79
N LEU A 176 -8.32 24.03 16.69
CA LEU A 176 -9.74 24.27 16.48
C LEU A 176 -10.62 23.46 17.43
N ALA A 177 -10.27 22.19 17.67
CA ALA A 177 -10.98 21.35 18.63
C ALA A 177 -10.98 21.95 20.04
N GLN A 178 -9.86 22.49 20.49
CA GLN A 178 -9.76 23.18 21.78
C GLN A 178 -10.65 24.45 21.86
N LYS A 179 -10.87 25.13 20.72
CA LYS A 179 -11.77 26.31 20.70
C LYS A 179 -13.24 25.93 20.67
N ILE A 180 -13.58 24.79 20.02
CA ILE A 180 -14.96 24.35 19.86
C ILE A 180 -15.46 23.64 21.14
N LEU A 181 -14.58 22.94 21.86
CA LEU A 181 -14.96 22.14 23.01
C LEU A 181 -15.83 22.88 24.05
N PRO A 182 -15.52 24.14 24.45
CA PRO A 182 -16.38 24.89 25.37
C PRO A 182 -17.76 25.28 24.82
N GLU A 183 -17.95 25.22 23.49
CA GLU A 183 -19.25 25.56 22.85
C GLU A 183 -20.21 24.35 22.85
N LEU A 184 -19.74 23.17 23.25
CA LEU A 184 -20.52 21.94 23.30
C LEU A 184 -21.06 21.61 24.72
N GLU A 185 -20.73 22.40 25.72
CA GLU A 185 -21.23 22.32 27.10
C GLU A 185 -22.50 23.16 27.25
#